data_5f78d8e6982253153652361b21371d83
#
_entry.id   5f78d8e6982253153652361b21371d83
#
_cell.length_a   1.000
_cell.length_b   1.000
_cell.length_c   1.000
_cell.angle_alpha   90.00
_cell.angle_beta   90.00
_cell.angle_gamma   90.00
#
_symmetry.space_group_name_H-M   'P 1'
#
loop_
_entity.id
_entity.type
_entity.pdbx_description
1 polymer ?
#
loop_
_entity_poly.entity_id
_entity_poly.type
_entity_poly.pdbx_seq_one_letter_code
_entity_poly.pdbx_strand_id
1 'polypeptide(L)'
;MKDTIWIKKGRFTPLAVVLMFAFPLVTALICLCFGRMNVPVGEVLTALRTALTGESTSNVQNYSIVINLRLPRILTAIIVGAGLSCAGNTYQSLFSNPLATPDILGVTSGTCVGAILAIILSCSILETQLIALVFGLISVCFTLKIAGKSDGRSMVYLVLAGTIASSLFNALGSLLKYTADPQDKLPEITYWLLGSFTSASYQKILIGCPLIVAGIIIIYLLRWRLNILSLSDDEAHASGINIKQTRMLFIVAS
;
A
#
# COMPACT_ATOMS: atom_id res chain seq x y z
N MET A 1 29.91 -12.20 -0.25
CA MET A 1 28.79 -12.18 0.73
C MET A 1 29.03 -13.30 1.72
N LYS A 2 29.11 -13.01 3.04
CA LYS A 2 29.27 -14.06 4.06
C LYS A 2 27.99 -14.87 4.14
N ASP A 3 28.10 -16.21 4.12
CA ASP A 3 26.97 -17.10 4.34
C ASP A 3 26.37 -16.83 5.73
N THR A 4 25.08 -16.55 5.77
CA THR A 4 24.30 -16.37 6.99
C THR A 4 23.28 -17.49 7.12
N ILE A 5 22.67 -17.65 8.31
CA ILE A 5 21.58 -18.62 8.53
C ILE A 5 20.44 -18.41 7.52
N TRP A 6 20.25 -17.17 7.07
CA TRP A 6 19.16 -16.76 6.16
C TRP A 6 19.50 -16.90 4.68
N ILE A 7 20.80 -16.72 4.32
CA ILE A 7 21.25 -16.69 2.92
C ILE A 7 22.49 -17.56 2.79
N LYS A 8 22.43 -18.58 1.92
CA LYS A 8 23.55 -19.42 1.52
C LYS A 8 23.72 -19.35 0.00
N LYS A 9 24.94 -19.10 -0.46
CA LYS A 9 25.30 -19.00 -1.90
C LYS A 9 24.37 -18.04 -2.67
N GLY A 10 23.98 -16.90 -2.07
CA GLY A 10 23.12 -15.91 -2.70
C GLY A 10 21.63 -16.29 -2.82
N ARG A 11 21.20 -17.39 -2.19
CA ARG A 11 19.79 -17.83 -2.17
C ARG A 11 19.29 -17.92 -0.73
N PHE A 12 18.02 -17.64 -0.53
CA PHE A 12 17.37 -17.87 0.77
C PHE A 12 17.41 -19.34 1.14
N THR A 13 17.70 -19.62 2.40
CA THR A 13 17.62 -21.00 2.92
C THR A 13 16.15 -21.44 2.97
N PRO A 14 15.84 -22.75 2.80
CA PRO A 14 14.46 -23.23 2.92
C PRO A 14 13.81 -22.82 4.25
N LEU A 15 14.60 -22.84 5.35
CA LEU A 15 14.13 -22.39 6.65
C LEU A 15 13.70 -20.90 6.63
N ALA A 16 14.49 -20.03 6.00
CA ALA A 16 14.16 -18.61 5.87
C ALA A 16 12.86 -18.43 5.11
N VAL A 17 12.67 -19.14 4.00
CA VAL A 17 11.44 -19.08 3.20
C VAL A 17 10.23 -19.54 4.02
N VAL A 18 10.34 -20.67 4.71
CA VAL A 18 9.25 -21.17 5.57
C VAL A 18 8.89 -20.15 6.65
N LEU A 19 9.89 -19.57 7.34
CA LEU A 19 9.64 -18.57 8.38
C LEU A 19 9.01 -17.27 7.82
N MET A 20 9.41 -16.83 6.63
CA MET A 20 8.82 -15.65 5.98
C MET A 20 7.32 -15.81 5.70
N PHE A 21 6.86 -17.03 5.36
CA PHE A 21 5.44 -17.31 5.16
C PHE A 21 4.72 -17.70 6.46
N ALA A 22 5.35 -18.44 7.33
CA ALA A 22 4.75 -18.89 8.59
C ALA A 22 4.51 -17.74 9.55
N PHE A 23 5.43 -16.76 9.64
CA PHE A 23 5.29 -15.64 10.57
C PHE A 23 4.01 -14.80 10.36
N PRO A 24 3.69 -14.31 9.15
CA PRO A 24 2.44 -13.60 8.91
C PRO A 24 1.20 -14.46 9.17
N LEU A 25 1.25 -15.76 8.82
CA LEU A 25 0.14 -16.68 9.03
C LEU A 25 -0.12 -16.92 10.53
N VAL A 26 0.92 -17.18 11.29
CA VAL A 26 0.82 -17.36 12.76
C VAL A 26 0.34 -16.08 13.42
N THR A 27 0.87 -14.91 13.01
CA THR A 27 0.42 -13.62 13.52
C THR A 27 -1.06 -13.38 13.20
N ALA A 28 -1.52 -13.71 12.00
CA ALA A 28 -2.92 -13.61 11.61
C ALA A 28 -3.82 -14.50 12.49
N LEU A 29 -3.41 -15.75 12.74
CA LEU A 29 -4.14 -16.67 13.62
C LEU A 29 -4.21 -16.15 15.08
N ILE A 30 -3.11 -15.62 15.60
CA ILE A 30 -3.07 -14.99 16.92
C ILE A 30 -4.05 -13.80 16.96
N CYS A 31 -4.03 -12.93 15.96
CA CYS A 31 -4.93 -11.78 15.86
C CYS A 31 -6.41 -12.17 15.73
N LEU A 32 -6.74 -13.36 15.19
CA LEU A 32 -8.10 -13.87 15.18
C LEU A 32 -8.58 -14.28 16.58
N CYS A 33 -7.69 -14.75 17.46
CA CYS A 33 -8.03 -15.17 18.81
C CYS A 33 -8.07 -14.00 19.80
N PHE A 34 -7.10 -13.07 19.70
CA PHE A 34 -6.93 -11.99 20.66
C PHE A 34 -7.56 -10.68 20.16
N GLY A 35 -8.18 -9.93 21.09
CA GLY A 35 -8.79 -8.63 20.83
C GLY A 35 -9.57 -8.15 22.04
N ARG A 36 -10.44 -7.15 21.89
CA ARG A 36 -11.30 -6.64 22.97
C ARG A 36 -12.15 -7.74 23.62
N MET A 37 -12.55 -8.73 22.84
CA MET A 37 -13.15 -9.97 23.32
C MET A 37 -12.27 -11.14 22.91
N ASN A 38 -11.84 -11.97 23.85
CA ASN A 38 -11.03 -13.14 23.54
C ASN A 38 -11.95 -14.25 23.02
N VAL A 39 -11.57 -14.83 21.88
CA VAL A 39 -12.29 -15.96 21.27
C VAL A 39 -11.36 -17.17 21.35
N PRO A 40 -11.77 -18.28 21.98
CA PRO A 40 -10.97 -19.49 22.05
C PRO A 40 -10.60 -20.01 20.66
N VAL A 41 -9.40 -20.60 20.53
CA VAL A 41 -8.89 -21.12 19.26
C VAL A 41 -9.86 -22.11 18.60
N GLY A 42 -10.50 -22.97 19.40
CA GLY A 42 -11.51 -23.93 18.92
C GLY A 42 -12.70 -23.24 18.24
N GLU A 43 -13.18 -22.14 18.81
CA GLU A 43 -14.30 -21.38 18.22
C GLU A 43 -13.89 -20.60 16.96
N VAL A 44 -12.63 -20.11 16.91
CA VAL A 44 -12.08 -19.50 15.69
C VAL A 44 -12.04 -20.52 14.56
N LEU A 45 -11.55 -21.73 14.83
CA LEU A 45 -11.50 -22.81 13.82
C LEU A 45 -12.92 -23.23 13.38
N THR A 46 -13.86 -23.32 14.32
CA THR A 46 -15.27 -23.61 14.01
C THR A 46 -15.87 -22.51 13.14
N ALA A 47 -15.64 -21.24 13.48
CA ALA A 47 -16.12 -20.10 12.69
C ALA A 47 -15.57 -20.12 11.26
N LEU A 48 -14.27 -20.39 11.09
CA LEU A 48 -13.65 -20.50 9.77
C LEU A 48 -14.21 -21.69 8.97
N ARG A 49 -14.39 -22.85 9.62
CA ARG A 49 -15.01 -24.03 9.00
C ARG A 49 -16.44 -23.73 8.57
N THR A 50 -17.24 -23.16 9.45
CA THR A 50 -18.63 -22.76 9.16
C THR A 50 -18.71 -21.79 7.98
N ALA A 51 -17.79 -20.82 7.89
CA ALA A 51 -17.73 -19.89 6.76
C ALA A 51 -17.43 -20.58 5.43
N LEU A 52 -16.71 -21.71 5.43
CA LEU A 52 -16.37 -22.49 4.24
C LEU A 52 -17.44 -23.53 3.89
N THR A 53 -18.06 -24.17 4.88
CA THR A 53 -19.01 -25.29 4.66
C THR A 53 -20.47 -24.85 4.61
N GLY A 54 -20.78 -23.63 5.12
CA GLY A 54 -22.17 -23.14 5.24
C GLY A 54 -22.97 -23.81 6.35
N GLU A 55 -22.32 -24.59 7.24
CA GLU A 55 -22.97 -25.23 8.37
C GLU A 55 -23.49 -24.19 9.40
N SER A 56 -24.51 -24.51 10.17
CA SER A 56 -24.99 -23.62 11.23
C SER A 56 -24.01 -23.61 12.40
N THR A 57 -23.69 -22.41 12.91
CA THR A 57 -22.81 -22.28 14.08
C THR A 57 -23.62 -22.22 15.37
N SER A 58 -23.09 -22.84 16.41
CA SER A 58 -23.70 -22.81 17.78
C SER A 58 -23.49 -21.43 18.46
N ASN A 59 -22.46 -20.68 18.07
CA ASN A 59 -22.13 -19.38 18.67
C ASN A 59 -22.09 -18.29 17.61
N VAL A 60 -23.25 -17.69 17.30
CA VAL A 60 -23.41 -16.63 16.28
C VAL A 60 -22.59 -15.39 16.61
N GLN A 61 -22.42 -15.06 17.90
CA GLN A 61 -21.67 -13.87 18.31
C GLN A 61 -20.18 -14.02 17.98
N ASN A 62 -19.56 -15.12 18.35
CA ASN A 62 -18.13 -15.36 18.07
C ASN A 62 -17.87 -15.53 16.58
N TYR A 63 -18.79 -16.18 15.85
CA TYR A 63 -18.75 -16.24 14.39
C TYR A 63 -18.72 -14.82 13.77
N SER A 64 -19.63 -13.94 14.17
CA SER A 64 -19.69 -12.57 13.65
C SER A 64 -18.44 -11.76 13.98
N ILE A 65 -17.88 -11.92 15.19
CA ILE A 65 -16.63 -11.24 15.57
C ILE A 65 -15.46 -11.72 14.70
N VAL A 66 -15.33 -13.02 14.50
CA VAL A 66 -14.21 -13.60 13.74
C VAL A 66 -14.34 -13.27 12.25
N ILE A 67 -15.49 -13.59 11.66
CA ILE A 67 -15.66 -13.51 10.20
C ILE A 67 -15.96 -12.08 9.74
N ASN A 68 -16.87 -11.36 10.40
CA ASN A 68 -17.32 -10.05 9.89
C ASN A 68 -16.47 -8.86 10.37
N LEU A 69 -15.75 -9.01 11.51
CA LEU A 69 -14.95 -7.91 12.05
C LEU A 69 -13.46 -8.15 11.94
N ARG A 70 -12.94 -9.30 12.40
CA ARG A 70 -11.50 -9.54 12.47
C ARG A 70 -10.89 -9.95 11.14
N LEU A 71 -11.51 -10.90 10.46
CA LEU A 71 -10.99 -11.45 9.22
C LEU A 71 -10.81 -10.37 8.14
N PRO A 72 -11.78 -9.46 7.87
CA PRO A 72 -11.58 -8.38 6.91
C PRO A 72 -10.41 -7.45 7.26
N ARG A 73 -10.23 -7.13 8.55
CA ARG A 73 -9.11 -6.28 9.00
C ARG A 73 -7.76 -6.94 8.75
N ILE A 74 -7.63 -8.22 9.08
CA ILE A 74 -6.41 -8.99 8.87
C ILE A 74 -6.10 -9.12 7.40
N LEU A 75 -7.09 -9.45 6.56
CA LEU A 75 -6.92 -9.52 5.11
C LEU A 75 -6.47 -8.19 4.52
N THR A 76 -7.11 -7.09 4.93
CA THR A 76 -6.71 -5.75 4.50
C THR A 76 -5.27 -5.44 4.91
N ALA A 77 -4.89 -5.74 6.16
CA ALA A 77 -3.54 -5.49 6.65
C ALA A 77 -2.47 -6.29 5.86
N ILE A 78 -2.76 -7.56 5.54
CA ILE A 78 -1.87 -8.40 4.74
C ILE A 78 -1.70 -7.82 3.33
N ILE A 79 -2.81 -7.47 2.66
CA ILE A 79 -2.77 -6.98 1.27
C ILE A 79 -2.08 -5.61 1.20
N VAL A 80 -2.41 -4.70 2.11
CA VAL A 80 -1.78 -3.37 2.17
C VAL A 80 -0.29 -3.49 2.50
N GLY A 81 0.07 -4.35 3.48
CA GLY A 81 1.46 -4.60 3.83
C GLY A 81 2.27 -5.19 2.67
N ALA A 82 1.69 -6.14 1.93
CA ALA A 82 2.31 -6.71 0.73
C ALA A 82 2.49 -5.64 -0.36
N GLY A 83 1.47 -4.80 -0.60
CA GLY A 83 1.54 -3.70 -1.56
C GLY A 83 2.63 -2.70 -1.21
N LEU A 84 2.67 -2.21 0.03
CA LEU A 84 3.68 -1.26 0.49
C LEU A 84 5.10 -1.84 0.42
N SER A 85 5.28 -3.12 0.76
CA SER A 85 6.57 -3.80 0.66
C SER A 85 7.02 -3.94 -0.80
N CYS A 86 6.10 -4.30 -1.69
CA CYS A 86 6.37 -4.42 -3.12
C CYS A 86 6.73 -3.05 -3.73
N ALA A 87 5.95 -2.01 -3.44
CA ALA A 87 6.20 -0.65 -3.87
C ALA A 87 7.54 -0.13 -3.31
N GLY A 88 7.81 -0.32 -2.02
CA GLY A 88 9.06 0.09 -1.40
C GLY A 88 10.28 -0.54 -2.07
N ASN A 89 10.26 -1.86 -2.28
CA ASN A 89 11.34 -2.57 -2.99
C ASN A 89 11.51 -2.08 -4.44
N THR A 90 10.40 -1.77 -5.11
CA THR A 90 10.41 -1.22 -6.47
C THR A 90 11.13 0.13 -6.50
N TYR A 91 10.79 1.05 -5.59
CA TYR A 91 11.45 2.37 -5.52
C TYR A 91 12.92 2.27 -5.14
N GLN A 92 13.28 1.40 -4.18
CA GLN A 92 14.68 1.17 -3.83
C GLN A 92 15.50 0.66 -5.01
N SER A 93 14.95 -0.27 -5.78
CA SER A 93 15.60 -0.78 -6.99
C SER A 93 15.65 0.26 -8.11
N LEU A 94 14.56 0.99 -8.33
CA LEU A 94 14.42 1.99 -9.40
C LEU A 94 15.42 3.14 -9.26
N PHE A 95 15.71 3.53 -8.01
CA PHE A 95 16.63 4.62 -7.69
C PHE A 95 17.99 4.14 -7.19
N SER A 96 18.21 2.82 -7.15
CA SER A 96 19.45 2.19 -6.62
C SER A 96 19.83 2.77 -5.25
N ASN A 97 18.81 3.05 -4.42
CA ASN A 97 18.97 3.70 -3.13
C ASN A 97 18.05 3.02 -2.07
N PRO A 98 18.63 2.44 -1.01
CA PRO A 98 17.86 1.76 0.04
C PRO A 98 16.96 2.71 0.88
N LEU A 99 17.15 4.02 0.76
CA LEU A 99 16.33 5.03 1.45
C LEU A 99 15.14 5.50 0.61
N ALA A 100 15.01 5.03 -0.63
CA ALA A 100 13.89 5.41 -1.47
C ALA A 100 12.58 4.80 -0.96
N THR A 101 11.54 5.64 -0.88
CA THR A 101 10.19 5.25 -0.49
C THR A 101 9.18 5.74 -1.54
N PRO A 102 8.02 5.10 -1.68
CA PRO A 102 6.96 5.56 -2.59
C PRO A 102 6.50 6.99 -2.32
N ASP A 103 6.58 7.42 -1.06
CA ASP A 103 6.14 8.75 -0.62
C ASP A 103 7.04 9.91 -1.11
N ILE A 104 8.24 9.61 -1.59
CA ILE A 104 9.16 10.61 -2.17
C ILE A 104 8.49 11.45 -3.27
N LEU A 105 7.50 10.90 -3.98
CA LEU A 105 6.77 11.62 -5.04
C LEU A 105 5.58 12.44 -4.52
N GLY A 106 5.36 12.50 -3.20
CA GLY A 106 4.27 13.24 -2.59
C GLY A 106 2.89 12.64 -2.80
N VAL A 107 2.82 11.35 -3.11
CA VAL A 107 1.57 10.61 -3.36
C VAL A 107 0.61 10.74 -2.20
N THR A 108 1.09 10.51 -0.98
CA THR A 108 0.29 10.58 0.25
C THR A 108 -0.34 11.95 0.44
N SER A 109 0.43 13.03 0.24
CA SER A 109 -0.09 14.40 0.38
C SER A 109 -1.18 14.69 -0.66
N GLY A 110 -0.98 14.26 -1.92
CA GLY A 110 -1.99 14.39 -2.97
C GLY A 110 -3.26 13.59 -2.65
N THR A 111 -3.11 12.34 -2.26
CA THR A 111 -4.21 11.45 -1.86
C THR A 111 -5.02 12.05 -0.70
N CYS A 112 -4.35 12.63 0.30
CA CYS A 112 -4.99 13.31 1.42
C CYS A 112 -5.86 14.48 0.95
N VAL A 113 -5.38 15.32 0.04
CA VAL A 113 -6.17 16.44 -0.51
C VAL A 113 -7.41 15.92 -1.23
N GLY A 114 -7.27 14.88 -2.05
CA GLY A 114 -8.40 14.26 -2.75
C GLY A 114 -9.45 13.71 -1.78
N ALA A 115 -9.02 13.03 -0.72
CA ALA A 115 -9.92 12.50 0.29
C ALA A 115 -10.62 13.61 1.09
N ILE A 116 -9.89 14.65 1.51
CA ILE A 116 -10.46 15.80 2.20
C ILE A 116 -11.54 16.46 1.35
N LEU A 117 -11.25 16.70 0.08
CA LEU A 117 -12.21 17.28 -0.88
C LEU A 117 -13.47 16.41 -1.00
N ALA A 118 -13.32 15.11 -1.17
CA ALA A 118 -14.42 14.18 -1.28
C ALA A 118 -15.30 14.14 -0.02
N ILE A 119 -14.69 14.17 1.18
CA ILE A 119 -15.41 14.21 2.44
C ILE A 119 -16.18 15.51 2.60
N ILE A 120 -15.58 16.66 2.25
CA ILE A 120 -16.29 17.96 2.27
C ILE A 120 -17.51 17.94 1.34
N LEU A 121 -17.38 17.33 0.17
CA LEU A 121 -18.47 17.18 -0.81
C LEU A 121 -19.46 16.07 -0.43
N SER A 122 -19.32 15.41 0.72
CA SER A 122 -20.17 14.31 1.18
C SER A 122 -20.27 13.16 0.19
N CYS A 123 -19.18 12.85 -0.50
CA CYS A 123 -19.09 11.75 -1.44
C CYS A 123 -19.21 10.39 -0.74
N SER A 124 -19.68 9.39 -1.48
CA SER A 124 -19.71 8.00 -1.02
C SER A 124 -18.30 7.46 -0.81
N ILE A 125 -18.19 6.31 -0.10
CA ILE A 125 -16.89 5.64 0.17
C ILE A 125 -16.14 5.34 -1.12
N LEU A 126 -16.82 4.86 -2.16
CA LEU A 126 -16.22 4.54 -3.44
C LEU A 126 -15.70 5.81 -4.15
N GLU A 127 -16.52 6.86 -4.19
CA GLU A 127 -16.13 8.14 -4.79
C GLU A 127 -14.94 8.75 -4.06
N THR A 128 -14.93 8.69 -2.72
CA THR A 128 -13.80 9.17 -1.92
C THR A 128 -12.51 8.43 -2.27
N GLN A 129 -12.54 7.10 -2.43
CA GLN A 129 -11.38 6.32 -2.83
C GLN A 129 -10.90 6.66 -4.24
N LEU A 130 -11.81 6.82 -5.19
CA LEU A 130 -11.49 7.18 -6.58
C LEU A 130 -10.90 8.60 -6.67
N ILE A 131 -11.50 9.57 -5.99
CA ILE A 131 -11.01 10.95 -5.96
C ILE A 131 -9.62 10.99 -5.29
N ALA A 132 -9.43 10.30 -4.18
CA ALA A 132 -8.14 10.20 -3.51
C ALA A 132 -7.07 9.58 -4.43
N LEU A 133 -7.38 8.51 -5.15
CA LEU A 133 -6.49 7.89 -6.13
C LEU A 133 -6.12 8.87 -7.25
N VAL A 134 -7.10 9.56 -7.83
CA VAL A 134 -6.87 10.54 -8.90
C VAL A 134 -5.95 11.67 -8.43
N PHE A 135 -6.17 12.21 -7.23
CA PHE A 135 -5.31 13.25 -6.68
C PHE A 135 -3.91 12.75 -6.34
N GLY A 136 -3.77 11.50 -5.90
CA GLY A 136 -2.46 10.84 -5.76
C GLY A 136 -1.70 10.78 -7.09
N LEU A 137 -2.37 10.36 -8.17
CA LEU A 137 -1.78 10.34 -9.52
C LEU A 137 -1.45 11.75 -10.03
N ILE A 138 -2.31 12.74 -9.77
CA ILE A 138 -2.03 14.15 -10.10
C ILE A 138 -0.76 14.61 -9.38
N SER A 139 -0.58 14.27 -8.10
CA SER A 139 0.62 14.61 -7.33
C SER A 139 1.88 13.99 -7.96
N VAL A 140 1.83 12.72 -8.35
CA VAL A 140 2.94 12.06 -9.07
C VAL A 140 3.26 12.78 -10.37
N CYS A 141 2.24 13.04 -11.21
CA CYS A 141 2.42 13.74 -12.47
C CYS A 141 3.00 15.16 -12.27
N PHE A 142 2.56 15.85 -11.22
CA PHE A 142 3.05 17.18 -10.86
C PHE A 142 4.52 17.11 -10.44
N THR A 143 4.88 16.18 -9.57
CA THR A 143 6.26 15.94 -9.13
C THR A 143 7.17 15.62 -10.31
N LEU A 144 6.76 14.73 -11.21
CA LEU A 144 7.53 14.37 -12.40
C LEU A 144 7.70 15.55 -13.36
N LYS A 145 6.71 16.44 -13.48
CA LYS A 145 6.84 17.69 -14.27
C LYS A 145 7.81 18.68 -13.66
N ILE A 146 7.80 18.84 -12.32
CA ILE A 146 8.74 19.73 -11.61
C ILE A 146 10.16 19.18 -11.71
N ALA A 147 10.36 17.88 -11.54
CA ALA A 147 11.64 17.21 -11.67
C ALA A 147 12.26 17.44 -13.06
N GLY A 148 11.44 17.77 -14.05
CA GLY A 148 11.80 18.39 -15.30
C GLY A 148 12.56 17.52 -16.29
N LYS A 149 13.07 18.19 -17.31
CA LYS A 149 13.89 17.68 -18.42
C LYS A 149 15.32 17.27 -18.00
N SER A 150 15.69 17.47 -16.75
CA SER A 150 16.91 16.89 -16.21
C SER A 150 16.70 15.38 -16.24
N ASP A 151 17.25 14.72 -17.18
CA ASP A 151 17.22 13.30 -17.61
C ASP A 151 16.63 12.23 -16.67
N GLY A 152 15.81 12.60 -15.69
CA GLY A 152 15.13 11.71 -14.73
C GLY A 152 16.08 10.88 -13.85
N ARG A 153 17.38 11.13 -13.94
CA ARG A 153 18.48 10.30 -13.45
C ARG A 153 18.91 10.65 -12.04
N SER A 154 18.74 11.89 -11.62
CA SER A 154 19.17 12.31 -10.29
C SER A 154 18.02 12.16 -9.31
N MET A 155 18.12 11.22 -8.39
CA MET A 155 17.22 11.05 -7.26
C MET A 155 17.03 12.36 -6.47
N VAL A 156 18.07 13.21 -6.42
CA VAL A 156 18.04 14.49 -5.71
C VAL A 156 16.94 15.40 -6.28
N TYR A 157 16.83 15.52 -7.62
CA TYR A 157 15.79 16.34 -8.25
C TYR A 157 14.40 15.79 -8.01
N LEU A 158 14.21 14.47 -7.98
CA LEU A 158 12.93 13.85 -7.66
C LEU A 158 12.54 14.07 -6.20
N VAL A 159 13.48 13.94 -5.26
CA VAL A 159 13.25 14.22 -3.84
C VAL A 159 12.87 15.68 -3.63
N LEU A 160 13.61 16.62 -4.23
CA LEU A 160 13.31 18.06 -4.14
C LEU A 160 11.94 18.37 -4.75
N ALA A 161 11.64 17.83 -5.95
CA ALA A 161 10.36 18.02 -6.60
C ALA A 161 9.20 17.45 -5.76
N GLY A 162 9.39 16.27 -5.18
CA GLY A 162 8.40 15.64 -4.29
C GLY A 162 8.20 16.43 -2.99
N THR A 163 9.26 16.99 -2.42
CA THR A 163 9.15 17.87 -1.25
C THR A 163 8.33 19.13 -1.57
N ILE A 164 8.56 19.75 -2.73
CA ILE A 164 7.78 20.91 -3.19
C ILE A 164 6.32 20.52 -3.42
N ALA A 165 6.07 19.39 -4.10
CA ALA A 165 4.73 18.88 -4.34
C ALA A 165 4.01 18.59 -3.02
N SER A 166 4.65 17.86 -2.11
CA SER A 166 4.08 17.54 -0.78
C SER A 166 3.76 18.81 0.01
N SER A 167 4.62 19.80 0.00
CA SER A 167 4.39 21.09 0.68
C SER A 167 3.18 21.82 0.10
N LEU A 168 3.04 21.85 -1.23
CA LEU A 168 1.90 22.46 -1.90
C LEU A 168 0.59 21.73 -1.56
N PHE A 169 0.56 20.40 -1.69
CA PHE A 169 -0.63 19.61 -1.37
C PHE A 169 -0.99 19.68 0.11
N ASN A 170 -0.01 19.71 1.03
CA ASN A 170 -0.26 19.91 2.45
C ASN A 170 -0.86 21.29 2.75
N ALA A 171 -0.39 22.34 2.08
CA ALA A 171 -0.97 23.69 2.19
C ALA A 171 -2.42 23.71 1.68
N LEU A 172 -2.70 23.08 0.53
CA LEU A 172 -4.07 22.93 0.01
C LEU A 172 -4.96 22.13 0.96
N GLY A 173 -4.46 21.01 1.51
CA GLY A 173 -5.19 20.22 2.49
C GLY A 173 -5.50 21.01 3.77
N SER A 174 -4.58 21.87 4.21
CA SER A 174 -4.80 22.76 5.36
C SER A 174 -5.86 23.81 5.07
N LEU A 175 -5.86 24.40 3.87
CA LEU A 175 -6.88 25.34 3.43
C LEU A 175 -8.27 24.68 3.38
N LEU A 176 -8.36 23.48 2.79
CA LEU A 176 -9.61 22.72 2.74
C LEU A 176 -10.14 22.37 4.15
N LYS A 177 -9.27 21.97 5.07
CA LYS A 177 -9.66 21.72 6.47
C LYS A 177 -10.17 22.98 7.17
N TYR A 178 -9.60 24.14 6.85
CA TYR A 178 -10.06 25.42 7.41
C TYR A 178 -11.48 25.77 6.93
N THR A 179 -11.85 25.39 5.73
CA THR A 179 -13.21 25.63 5.17
C THR A 179 -14.23 24.55 5.55
N ALA A 180 -13.78 23.44 6.13
CA ALA A 180 -14.65 22.33 6.52
C ALA A 180 -15.49 22.66 7.75
N ASP A 181 -16.71 22.08 7.82
CA ASP A 181 -17.57 22.19 8.99
C ASP A 181 -16.85 21.64 10.24
N PRO A 182 -16.70 22.46 11.32
CA PRO A 182 -15.96 22.06 12.51
C PRO A 182 -16.63 20.91 13.30
N GLN A 183 -17.96 20.76 13.21
CA GLN A 183 -18.70 19.78 14.02
C GLN A 183 -18.78 18.42 13.35
N ASP A 184 -18.99 18.39 12.03
CA ASP A 184 -19.22 17.15 11.28
C ASP A 184 -18.02 16.75 10.42
N LYS A 185 -17.58 17.61 9.51
CA LYS A 185 -16.60 17.25 8.47
C LYS A 185 -15.17 17.22 8.98
N LEU A 186 -14.78 18.15 9.85
CA LEU A 186 -13.41 18.22 10.36
C LEU A 186 -13.03 16.99 11.20
N PRO A 187 -13.88 16.47 12.12
CA PRO A 187 -13.62 15.20 12.80
C PRO A 187 -13.50 14.02 11.83
N GLU A 188 -14.41 13.91 10.83
CA GLU A 188 -14.38 12.85 9.83
C GLU A 188 -13.06 12.86 9.04
N ILE A 189 -12.64 14.03 8.55
CA ILE A 189 -11.35 14.22 7.87
C ILE A 189 -10.19 13.80 8.77
N THR A 190 -10.21 14.21 10.04
CA THR A 190 -9.15 13.90 10.99
C THR A 190 -9.05 12.39 11.22
N TYR A 191 -10.16 11.70 11.42
CA TYR A 191 -10.18 10.25 11.56
C TYR A 191 -9.72 9.53 10.29
N TRP A 192 -10.07 10.05 9.12
CA TRP A 192 -9.62 9.48 7.86
C TRP A 192 -8.10 9.61 7.70
N LEU A 193 -7.53 10.78 8.00
CA LEU A 193 -6.10 11.07 7.91
C LEU A 193 -5.24 10.27 8.92
N LEU A 194 -5.78 9.93 10.09
CA LEU A 194 -5.10 9.05 11.05
C LEU A 194 -4.86 7.65 10.49
N GLY A 195 -5.68 7.23 9.53
CA GLY A 195 -5.64 5.89 8.97
C GLY A 195 -6.07 4.82 9.97
N SER A 196 -6.89 3.88 9.55
CA SER A 196 -7.33 2.79 10.42
C SER A 196 -7.91 1.63 9.60
N PHE A 197 -7.66 0.42 10.08
CA PHE A 197 -8.37 -0.78 9.60
C PHE A 197 -9.66 -1.06 10.37
N THR A 198 -10.07 -0.21 11.31
CA THR A 198 -11.26 -0.43 12.14
C THR A 198 -12.53 -0.53 11.31
N SER A 199 -12.61 0.24 10.23
CA SER A 199 -13.74 0.25 9.30
C SER A 199 -13.57 -0.71 8.10
N ALA A 200 -12.59 -1.63 8.14
CA ALA A 200 -12.39 -2.60 7.08
C ALA A 200 -13.61 -3.53 6.97
N SER A 201 -14.06 -3.75 5.75
CA SER A 201 -15.17 -4.64 5.41
C SER A 201 -14.89 -5.34 4.09
N TYR A 202 -15.56 -6.46 3.83
CA TYR A 202 -15.42 -7.18 2.56
C TYR A 202 -15.71 -6.30 1.34
N GLN A 203 -16.70 -5.41 1.44
CA GLN A 203 -17.04 -4.49 0.37
C GLN A 203 -15.87 -3.54 0.04
N LYS A 204 -15.20 -2.99 1.07
CA LYS A 204 -14.02 -2.12 0.89
C LYS A 204 -12.82 -2.89 0.34
N ILE A 205 -12.67 -4.15 0.75
CA ILE A 205 -11.64 -5.06 0.21
C ILE A 205 -11.86 -5.28 -1.28
N LEU A 206 -13.08 -5.60 -1.70
CA LEU A 206 -13.42 -5.82 -3.10
C LEU A 206 -13.19 -4.59 -4.00
N ILE A 207 -13.26 -3.38 -3.45
CA ILE A 207 -13.01 -2.15 -4.19
C ILE A 207 -11.52 -1.81 -4.25
N GLY A 208 -10.82 -1.84 -3.10
CA GLY A 208 -9.44 -1.37 -2.98
C GLY A 208 -8.38 -2.42 -3.33
N CYS A 209 -8.57 -3.66 -2.89
CA CYS A 209 -7.55 -4.69 -3.05
C CYS A 209 -7.26 -5.10 -4.50
N PRO A 210 -8.21 -5.12 -5.45
CA PRO A 210 -7.89 -5.47 -6.83
C PRO A 210 -6.84 -4.56 -7.46
N LEU A 211 -6.83 -3.26 -7.13
CA LEU A 211 -5.84 -2.30 -7.61
C LEU A 211 -4.44 -2.62 -7.05
N ILE A 212 -4.36 -2.89 -5.74
CA ILE A 212 -3.10 -3.28 -5.09
C ILE A 212 -2.56 -4.58 -5.69
N VAL A 213 -3.42 -5.58 -5.83
CA VAL A 213 -3.04 -6.89 -6.41
C VAL A 213 -2.60 -6.74 -7.87
N ALA A 214 -3.30 -5.93 -8.67
CA ALA A 214 -2.92 -5.64 -10.04
C ALA A 214 -1.53 -4.98 -10.10
N GLY A 215 -1.23 -4.00 -9.25
CA GLY A 215 0.09 -3.38 -9.14
C GLY A 215 1.17 -4.40 -8.80
N ILE A 216 0.96 -5.24 -7.78
CA ILE A 216 1.88 -6.31 -7.40
C ILE A 216 2.13 -7.27 -8.57
N ILE A 217 1.07 -7.69 -9.29
CA ILE A 217 1.20 -8.59 -10.45
C ILE A 217 2.01 -7.94 -11.56
N ILE A 218 1.75 -6.68 -11.89
CA ILE A 218 2.51 -5.95 -12.92
C ILE A 218 3.99 -5.87 -12.55
N ILE A 219 4.31 -5.48 -11.31
CA ILE A 219 5.69 -5.41 -10.83
C ILE A 219 6.36 -6.79 -10.89
N TYR A 220 5.65 -7.85 -10.46
CA TYR A 220 6.18 -9.21 -10.48
C TYR A 220 6.46 -9.72 -11.90
N LEU A 221 5.57 -9.48 -12.84
CA LEU A 221 5.75 -9.86 -14.24
C LEU A 221 6.91 -9.12 -14.89
N LEU A 222 7.13 -7.86 -14.50
CA LEU A 222 8.19 -7.01 -15.03
C LEU A 222 9.48 -7.05 -14.21
N ARG A 223 9.57 -7.85 -13.15
CA ARG A 223 10.72 -7.90 -12.22
C ARG A 223 12.08 -8.01 -12.92
N TRP A 224 12.14 -8.66 -14.06
CA TRP A 224 13.36 -8.75 -14.84
C TRP A 224 13.84 -7.37 -15.34
N ARG A 225 12.92 -6.52 -15.81
CA ARG A 225 13.24 -5.15 -16.22
C ARG A 225 13.69 -4.30 -15.03
N LEU A 226 13.13 -4.55 -13.84
CA LEU A 226 13.53 -3.86 -12.62
C LEU A 226 14.99 -4.16 -12.26
N ASN A 227 15.43 -5.42 -12.41
CA ASN A 227 16.81 -5.80 -12.18
C ASN A 227 17.78 -5.10 -13.16
N ILE A 228 17.36 -4.88 -14.41
CA ILE A 228 18.18 -4.13 -15.39
C ILE A 228 18.25 -2.64 -15.01
N LEU A 229 17.15 -2.06 -14.53
CA LEU A 229 17.13 -0.66 -14.09
C LEU A 229 17.99 -0.39 -12.84
N SER A 230 18.39 -1.42 -12.11
CA SER A 230 19.33 -1.32 -10.99
C SER A 230 20.81 -1.31 -11.42
N LEU A 231 21.10 -1.57 -12.68
CA LEU A 231 22.44 -1.44 -13.30
C LEU A 231 22.72 0.02 -13.67
N SER A 232 23.93 0.27 -14.17
CA SER A 232 24.24 1.60 -14.74
C SER A 232 23.36 1.92 -15.95
N ASP A 233 23.12 3.20 -16.21
CA ASP A 233 22.26 3.62 -17.33
C ASP A 233 22.81 3.16 -18.69
N ASP A 234 24.14 3.08 -18.85
CA ASP A 234 24.78 2.62 -20.07
C ASP A 234 24.55 1.11 -20.31
N GLU A 235 24.63 0.30 -19.24
CA GLU A 235 24.33 -1.14 -19.31
C GLU A 235 22.84 -1.40 -19.56
N ALA A 236 21.98 -0.61 -18.94
CA ALA A 236 20.54 -0.69 -19.17
C ALA A 236 20.16 -0.31 -20.62
N HIS A 237 20.77 0.71 -21.19
CA HIS A 237 20.63 1.06 -22.62
C HIS A 237 21.12 -0.03 -23.54
N ALA A 238 22.28 -0.63 -23.25
CA ALA A 238 22.84 -1.74 -24.03
C ALA A 238 21.91 -2.98 -24.03
N SER A 239 21.08 -3.13 -23.00
CA SER A 239 20.07 -4.21 -22.91
C SER A 239 18.81 -3.98 -23.77
N GLY A 240 18.75 -2.88 -24.54
CA GLY A 240 17.65 -2.56 -25.46
C GLY A 240 16.34 -2.11 -24.79
N ILE A 241 16.36 -1.75 -23.51
CA ILE A 241 15.18 -1.32 -22.76
C ILE A 241 15.03 0.19 -22.82
N ASN A 242 13.80 0.65 -23.08
CA ASN A 242 13.46 2.07 -22.93
C ASN A 242 13.34 2.41 -21.45
N ILE A 243 14.44 2.95 -20.87
CA ILE A 243 14.55 3.25 -19.44
C ILE A 243 13.43 4.18 -18.98
N LYS A 244 13.13 5.24 -19.73
CA LYS A 244 12.13 6.25 -19.37
C LYS A 244 10.72 5.65 -19.28
N GLN A 245 10.32 4.87 -20.28
CA GLN A 245 9.01 4.23 -20.28
C GLN A 245 8.91 3.17 -19.19
N THR A 246 9.97 2.40 -18.98
CA THR A 246 9.99 1.34 -17.96
C THR A 246 9.94 1.93 -16.55
N ARG A 247 10.68 3.02 -16.25
CA ARG A 247 10.58 3.75 -14.99
C ARG A 247 9.17 4.27 -14.75
N MET A 248 8.56 4.93 -15.75
CA MET A 248 7.20 5.44 -15.63
C MET A 248 6.19 4.32 -15.33
N LEU A 249 6.33 3.18 -16.00
CA LEU A 249 5.46 2.02 -15.76
C LEU A 249 5.54 1.52 -14.32
N PHE A 250 6.76 1.42 -13.75
CA PHE A 250 6.94 1.02 -12.36
C PHE A 250 6.41 2.05 -11.37
N ILE A 251 6.59 3.35 -11.64
CA ILE A 251 6.04 4.42 -10.79
C ILE A 251 4.51 4.38 -10.76
N VAL A 252 3.86 4.09 -11.90
CA VAL A 252 2.39 4.01 -11.96
C VAL A 252 1.86 2.71 -11.35
N ALA A 253 2.62 1.61 -11.44
CA ALA A 253 2.21 0.31 -10.91
C ALA A 253 2.43 0.17 -9.40
N SER A 254 3.33 0.97 -8.80
CA SER A 254 3.68 0.94 -7.38
C SER A 254 2.89 1.96 -6.56
#